data_a6e97a660fed8476dfb71667af997b3b
#
_entry.id   a6e97a660fed8476dfb71667af997b3b
#
_cell.length_a   1.000
_cell.length_b   1.000
_cell.length_c   1.000
_cell.angle_alpha   90.00
_cell.angle_beta   90.00
_cell.angle_gamma   90.00
#
_symmetry.space_group_name_H-M   'P 1'
#
loop_
_entity.id
_entity.type
_entity.pdbx_description
1 polymer ?
#
loop_
_entity_poly.entity_id
_entity_poly.type
_entity_poly.pdbx_seq_one_letter_code
_entity_poly.pdbx_strand_id
1 'polypeptide(L)'
;MICILIFFCLWHLVGSVTDRMKMSVMEGDAVTLHTDVTDIPRQTINYIQWRFGPDKKTFIVIQFNKGAPVINYLNAEIFRNRLQIDNQTGSLTIRNIRTTDSGLYQMIKYKPFYFNVMVYARLAIPDITRDTSNCSSSGSLGQNCSLLCSVVNVSAVTLSWYKGNSLLSSINVSDLSISLSLPLEVEYQENNSYSCVINNPITNQTTHLNITQLCHTCADSVNCCGFTEVVIRLVSSAVVGVAIVAIVIYDIKSRRAKFLNDGRENPGNREFNSQWTGNEYNLDEI
;
A
#
# COMPACT_ATOMS: atom_id res chain seq x y z
N MET A 1 -44.98 -15.62 45.24
CA MET A 1 -45.15 -14.32 44.54
C MET A 1 -43.88 -13.82 43.88
N ILE A 2 -42.70 -13.95 44.46
CA ILE A 2 -41.44 -13.45 43.90
C ILE A 2 -41.03 -14.19 42.61
N CYS A 3 -41.24 -15.52 42.52
CA CYS A 3 -40.91 -16.29 41.30
C CYS A 3 -41.74 -15.91 40.06
N ILE A 4 -42.98 -15.49 40.25
CA ILE A 4 -43.87 -15.09 39.13
C ILE A 4 -43.43 -13.73 38.56
N LEU A 5 -42.95 -12.81 39.40
CA LEU A 5 -42.41 -11.53 38.97
C LEU A 5 -41.08 -11.69 38.24
N ILE A 6 -40.24 -12.64 38.62
CA ILE A 6 -38.97 -12.94 37.91
C ILE A 6 -39.26 -13.55 36.53
N PHE A 7 -40.28 -14.43 36.44
CA PHE A 7 -40.70 -15.00 35.15
C PHE A 7 -41.26 -13.92 34.19
N PHE A 8 -42.03 -12.97 34.71
CA PHE A 8 -42.53 -11.84 33.93
C PHE A 8 -41.41 -10.87 33.52
N CYS A 9 -40.44 -10.63 34.39
CA CYS A 9 -39.24 -9.82 34.02
C CYS A 9 -38.34 -10.52 32.98
N LEU A 10 -38.19 -11.84 33.09
CA LEU A 10 -37.42 -12.60 32.04
C LEU A 10 -38.16 -12.68 30.70
N TRP A 11 -39.51 -12.67 30.72
CA TRP A 11 -40.28 -12.63 29.45
C TRP A 11 -40.25 -11.25 28.78
N HIS A 12 -40.13 -10.18 29.54
CA HIS A 12 -39.94 -8.84 29.00
C HIS A 12 -38.50 -8.57 28.54
N LEU A 13 -37.53 -9.38 28.98
CA LEU A 13 -36.14 -9.34 28.50
C LEU A 13 -35.88 -10.18 27.23
N VAL A 14 -36.82 -11.00 26.80
CA VAL A 14 -36.87 -11.51 25.44
C VAL A 14 -37.37 -10.37 24.55
N GLY A 15 -36.59 -9.30 24.52
CA GLY A 15 -36.73 -8.25 23.53
C GLY A 15 -36.77 -8.91 22.17
N SER A 16 -37.77 -8.59 21.36
CA SER A 16 -37.94 -9.06 19.99
C SER A 16 -36.57 -9.07 19.29
N VAL A 17 -36.00 -10.25 19.13
CA VAL A 17 -34.91 -10.47 18.21
C VAL A 17 -35.51 -10.16 16.84
N THR A 18 -35.41 -8.89 16.42
CA THR A 18 -35.71 -8.52 15.05
C THR A 18 -34.69 -9.25 14.21
N ASP A 19 -35.16 -10.29 13.55
CA ASP A 19 -34.34 -11.16 12.72
C ASP A 19 -33.72 -10.29 11.61
N ARG A 20 -32.46 -9.91 11.81
CA ARG A 20 -31.70 -9.07 10.87
C ARG A 20 -30.90 -9.98 9.99
N MET A 21 -31.32 -10.12 8.75
CA MET A 21 -30.53 -10.86 7.77
C MET A 21 -29.23 -10.08 7.47
N LYS A 22 -28.08 -10.71 7.74
CA LYS A 22 -26.76 -10.14 7.37
C LYS A 22 -26.39 -10.64 5.99
N MET A 23 -25.99 -9.72 5.13
CA MET A 23 -25.56 -9.99 3.77
C MET A 23 -24.22 -9.32 3.50
N SER A 24 -23.27 -10.09 2.99
CA SER A 24 -21.97 -9.61 2.55
C SER A 24 -21.88 -9.77 1.04
N VAL A 25 -21.47 -8.71 0.34
CA VAL A 25 -21.45 -8.68 -1.13
C VAL A 25 -20.22 -7.89 -1.60
N MET A 26 -19.66 -8.28 -2.75
CA MET A 26 -18.57 -7.54 -3.39
C MET A 26 -19.10 -6.33 -4.16
N GLU A 27 -18.34 -5.26 -4.12
CA GLU A 27 -18.60 -4.08 -4.95
C GLU A 27 -18.65 -4.43 -6.44
N GLY A 28 -19.65 -3.91 -7.13
CA GLY A 28 -19.90 -4.19 -8.55
C GLY A 28 -20.82 -5.37 -8.81
N ASP A 29 -21.07 -6.23 -7.82
CA ASP A 29 -22.00 -7.35 -7.97
C ASP A 29 -23.46 -6.90 -7.83
N ALA A 30 -24.39 -7.85 -7.89
CA ALA A 30 -25.80 -7.62 -7.59
C ALA A 30 -26.18 -8.32 -6.30
N VAL A 31 -27.00 -7.67 -5.48
CA VAL A 31 -27.59 -8.27 -4.28
C VAL A 31 -29.12 -8.24 -4.38
N THR A 32 -29.75 -9.36 -4.04
CA THR A 32 -31.22 -9.45 -3.97
C THR A 32 -31.65 -9.63 -2.53
N LEU A 33 -32.43 -8.68 -2.05
CA LEU A 33 -33.06 -8.71 -0.73
C LEU A 33 -34.38 -9.46 -0.86
N HIS A 34 -34.32 -10.79 -0.61
CA HIS A 34 -35.46 -11.67 -0.77
C HIS A 34 -36.47 -11.48 0.35
N THR A 35 -37.70 -11.42 -0.03
CA THR A 35 -38.83 -11.41 0.90
C THR A 35 -39.52 -12.75 0.80
N ASP A 36 -39.23 -13.69 1.69
CA ASP A 36 -39.87 -15.02 1.73
C ASP A 36 -41.35 -14.94 2.14
N VAL A 37 -42.13 -14.20 1.35
CA VAL A 37 -43.54 -13.98 1.66
C VAL A 37 -44.40 -14.69 0.65
N THR A 38 -44.32 -16.02 0.65
CA THR A 38 -45.16 -16.87 -0.22
C THR A 38 -46.62 -17.00 0.23
N ASP A 39 -46.92 -16.70 1.51
CA ASP A 39 -48.21 -17.08 2.14
C ASP A 39 -49.15 -15.93 2.49
N ILE A 40 -49.12 -14.81 1.78
CA ILE A 40 -50.00 -13.71 2.12
C ILE A 40 -51.12 -13.57 1.09
N PRO A 41 -52.37 -13.61 1.54
CA PRO A 41 -53.51 -13.35 0.67
C PRO A 41 -53.34 -11.98 0.00
N ARG A 42 -53.24 -11.97 -1.32
CA ARG A 42 -53.05 -10.74 -2.15
C ARG A 42 -54.13 -9.68 -1.91
N GLN A 43 -55.20 -10.04 -1.22
CA GLN A 43 -56.36 -9.17 -0.98
C GLN A 43 -56.18 -8.16 0.14
N THR A 44 -55.15 -8.32 1.01
CA THR A 44 -54.99 -7.49 2.21
C THR A 44 -53.85 -6.51 2.15
N ILE A 45 -52.95 -6.57 1.13
CA ILE A 45 -51.79 -5.71 1.05
C ILE A 45 -51.97 -4.67 -0.03
N ASN A 46 -52.06 -3.43 0.39
CA ASN A 46 -52.18 -2.31 -0.52
C ASN A 46 -50.85 -1.73 -0.98
N TYR A 47 -49.78 -1.94 -0.20
CA TYR A 47 -48.45 -1.40 -0.55
C TYR A 47 -47.30 -2.13 0.16
N ILE A 48 -46.12 -2.06 -0.45
CA ILE A 48 -44.80 -2.40 0.16
C ILE A 48 -43.95 -1.15 0.13
N GLN A 49 -43.19 -0.93 1.21
CA GLN A 49 -42.25 0.17 1.28
C GLN A 49 -40.84 -0.36 1.54
N TRP A 50 -39.88 0.14 0.78
CA TRP A 50 -38.45 -0.03 1.04
C TRP A 50 -37.87 1.25 1.63
N ARG A 51 -37.12 1.13 2.74
CA ARG A 51 -36.45 2.21 3.45
C ARG A 51 -34.98 1.89 3.58
N PHE A 52 -34.13 2.93 3.59
CA PHE A 52 -32.67 2.80 3.67
C PHE A 52 -32.07 3.80 4.65
N GLY A 53 -30.93 3.38 5.26
CA GLY A 53 -30.12 4.20 6.13
C GLY A 53 -30.64 4.34 7.57
N PRO A 54 -29.91 5.10 8.41
CA PRO A 54 -30.25 5.29 9.82
C PRO A 54 -31.59 6.00 10.00
N ASP A 55 -31.89 6.97 9.14
CA ASP A 55 -33.14 7.75 9.17
C ASP A 55 -34.33 7.00 8.59
N LYS A 56 -34.14 5.76 8.10
CA LYS A 56 -35.16 4.92 7.46
C LYS A 56 -35.98 5.68 6.42
N LYS A 57 -35.29 6.45 5.57
CA LYS A 57 -35.95 7.20 4.48
C LYS A 57 -36.53 6.23 3.47
N THR A 58 -37.81 6.41 3.15
CA THR A 58 -38.49 5.63 2.11
C THR A 58 -37.97 6.04 0.74
N PHE A 59 -37.52 5.07 -0.05
CA PHE A 59 -37.03 5.31 -1.41
C PHE A 59 -37.83 4.54 -2.49
N ILE A 60 -38.60 3.52 -2.11
CA ILE A 60 -39.50 2.80 -3.02
C ILE A 60 -40.83 2.57 -2.32
N VAL A 61 -41.92 2.80 -3.05
CA VAL A 61 -43.26 2.41 -2.67
C VAL A 61 -43.89 1.62 -3.82
N ILE A 62 -44.34 0.39 -3.55
CA ILE A 62 -45.02 -0.47 -4.48
C ILE A 62 -46.50 -0.51 -4.07
N GLN A 63 -47.40 -0.06 -4.95
CA GLN A 63 -48.82 -0.10 -4.71
C GLN A 63 -49.44 -1.22 -5.55
N PHE A 64 -50.16 -2.12 -4.91
CA PHE A 64 -50.89 -3.20 -5.58
C PHE A 64 -52.32 -2.78 -5.83
N ASN A 65 -52.62 -2.39 -7.06
CA ASN A 65 -53.97 -2.09 -7.52
C ASN A 65 -54.58 -3.33 -8.22
N LYS A 66 -55.85 -3.29 -8.59
CA LYS A 66 -56.56 -4.39 -9.28
C LYS A 66 -55.95 -4.79 -10.64
N GLY A 67 -54.86 -4.17 -11.05
CA GLY A 67 -54.06 -4.44 -12.24
C GLY A 67 -52.59 -4.72 -11.89
N ALA A 68 -51.69 -4.24 -12.74
CA ALA A 68 -50.24 -4.34 -12.48
C ALA A 68 -49.83 -3.45 -11.30
N PRO A 69 -48.84 -3.87 -10.50
CA PRO A 69 -48.31 -3.04 -9.42
C PRO A 69 -47.69 -1.76 -9.97
N VAL A 70 -47.97 -0.64 -9.28
CA VAL A 70 -47.37 0.66 -9.58
C VAL A 70 -46.18 0.86 -8.66
N ILE A 71 -44.98 1.08 -9.22
CA ILE A 71 -43.75 1.29 -8.48
C ILE A 71 -43.37 2.77 -8.53
N ASN A 72 -43.29 3.40 -7.36
CA ASN A 72 -42.90 4.80 -7.21
C ASN A 72 -41.51 4.86 -6.56
N TYR A 73 -40.55 5.45 -7.25
CA TYR A 73 -39.21 5.70 -6.76
C TYR A 73 -39.17 7.10 -6.11
N LEU A 74 -38.93 7.14 -4.80
CA LEU A 74 -38.88 8.36 -4.01
C LEU A 74 -37.43 8.53 -3.52
N ASN A 75 -36.82 9.69 -3.76
CA ASN A 75 -35.45 9.95 -3.27
C ASN A 75 -34.43 8.83 -3.60
N ALA A 76 -34.64 8.10 -4.69
CA ALA A 76 -33.81 6.97 -5.09
C ALA A 76 -32.59 7.37 -5.95
N GLU A 77 -32.27 8.65 -5.99
CA GLU A 77 -31.17 9.20 -6.81
C GLU A 77 -29.81 8.57 -6.52
N ILE A 78 -29.56 8.19 -5.26
CA ILE A 78 -28.35 7.49 -4.85
C ILE A 78 -28.16 6.15 -5.55
N PHE A 79 -29.24 5.49 -5.94
CA PHE A 79 -29.22 4.20 -6.62
C PHE A 79 -29.25 4.30 -8.16
N ARG A 80 -29.65 5.45 -8.75
CA ARG A 80 -29.57 5.77 -10.19
C ARG A 80 -29.81 4.59 -11.14
N ASN A 81 -31.02 4.15 -11.33
CA ASN A 81 -31.36 3.04 -12.25
C ASN A 81 -30.74 1.67 -11.94
N ARG A 82 -30.13 1.50 -10.76
CA ARG A 82 -29.54 0.23 -10.32
C ARG A 82 -30.54 -0.68 -9.59
N LEU A 83 -31.75 -0.21 -9.37
CA LEU A 83 -32.79 -0.94 -8.64
C LEU A 83 -33.67 -1.73 -9.61
N GLN A 84 -34.01 -2.95 -9.21
CA GLN A 84 -34.98 -3.79 -9.85
C GLN A 84 -35.91 -4.40 -8.78
N ILE A 85 -37.19 -4.30 -8.99
CA ILE A 85 -38.21 -4.88 -8.10
C ILE A 85 -38.84 -6.08 -8.79
N ASP A 86 -38.99 -7.16 -8.06
CA ASP A 86 -39.84 -8.27 -8.43
C ASP A 86 -41.28 -7.92 -8.12
N ASN A 87 -42.12 -7.83 -9.18
CA ASN A 87 -43.52 -7.45 -9.07
C ASN A 87 -44.41 -8.48 -8.35
N GLN A 88 -43.92 -9.71 -8.19
CA GLN A 88 -44.68 -10.76 -7.52
C GLN A 88 -44.38 -10.83 -6.03
N THR A 89 -43.14 -10.77 -5.68
CA THR A 89 -42.68 -10.94 -4.30
C THR A 89 -42.43 -9.61 -3.58
N GLY A 90 -42.13 -8.54 -4.34
CA GLY A 90 -41.67 -7.26 -3.81
C GLY A 90 -40.18 -7.29 -3.41
N SER A 91 -39.46 -8.34 -3.78
CA SER A 91 -37.99 -8.45 -3.53
C SER A 91 -37.25 -7.36 -4.28
N LEU A 92 -36.24 -6.80 -3.64
CA LEU A 92 -35.41 -5.72 -4.19
C LEU A 92 -34.05 -6.25 -4.62
N THR A 93 -33.73 -6.06 -5.90
CA THR A 93 -32.37 -6.31 -6.42
C THR A 93 -31.66 -4.97 -6.65
N ILE A 94 -30.45 -4.83 -6.10
CA ILE A 94 -29.55 -3.71 -6.32
C ILE A 94 -28.41 -4.22 -7.19
N ARG A 95 -28.28 -3.67 -8.41
CA ARG A 95 -27.23 -4.01 -9.37
C ARG A 95 -26.05 -3.08 -9.22
N ASN A 96 -24.85 -3.56 -9.56
CA ASN A 96 -23.61 -2.77 -9.49
C ASN A 96 -23.53 -2.04 -8.14
N ILE A 97 -23.63 -2.83 -7.06
CA ILE A 97 -23.65 -2.32 -5.69
C ILE A 97 -22.33 -1.65 -5.35
N ARG A 98 -22.37 -0.59 -4.56
CA ARG A 98 -21.22 0.21 -4.18
C ARG A 98 -20.99 0.13 -2.68
N THR A 99 -19.78 0.38 -2.23
CA THR A 99 -19.45 0.45 -0.80
C THR A 99 -20.33 1.46 -0.06
N THR A 100 -20.73 2.56 -0.72
CA THR A 100 -21.67 3.58 -0.20
C THR A 100 -23.11 3.08 -0.02
N ASP A 101 -23.46 1.94 -0.61
CA ASP A 101 -24.78 1.31 -0.45
C ASP A 101 -24.83 0.38 0.78
N SER A 102 -23.70 0.24 1.51
CA SER A 102 -23.67 -0.50 2.78
C SER A 102 -24.62 0.15 3.79
N GLY A 103 -25.37 -0.67 4.51
CA GLY A 103 -26.26 -0.15 5.53
C GLY A 103 -27.46 -1.02 5.82
N LEU A 104 -28.38 -0.43 6.59
CA LEU A 104 -29.61 -1.09 7.00
C LEU A 104 -30.72 -0.79 5.99
N TYR A 105 -31.23 -1.85 5.38
CA TYR A 105 -32.44 -1.82 4.56
C TYR A 105 -33.60 -2.37 5.36
N GLN A 106 -34.76 -1.73 5.20
CA GLN A 106 -36.00 -2.14 5.83
C GLN A 106 -37.08 -2.27 4.78
N MET A 107 -37.70 -3.42 4.70
CA MET A 107 -38.93 -3.62 3.94
C MET A 107 -40.11 -3.65 4.91
N ILE A 108 -41.16 -2.91 4.60
CA ILE A 108 -42.38 -2.90 5.36
C ILE A 108 -43.54 -3.40 4.45
N LYS A 109 -44.13 -4.48 4.90
CA LYS A 109 -45.35 -5.06 4.30
C LYS A 109 -46.46 -5.10 5.35
N TYR A 110 -46.45 -6.07 6.27
CA TYR A 110 -47.29 -6.09 7.49
C TYR A 110 -46.44 -5.82 8.72
N LYS A 111 -45.26 -6.43 8.73
CA LYS A 111 -44.21 -6.24 9.75
C LYS A 111 -42.94 -5.84 9.05
N PRO A 112 -42.04 -5.16 9.76
CA PRO A 112 -40.74 -4.78 9.19
C PRO A 112 -39.83 -6.02 9.08
N PHE A 113 -39.15 -6.14 7.92
CA PHE A 113 -38.02 -7.03 7.70
C PHE A 113 -36.77 -6.19 7.59
N TYR A 114 -35.65 -6.67 8.14
CA TYR A 114 -34.42 -5.92 8.17
C TYR A 114 -33.30 -6.70 7.48
N PHE A 115 -32.53 -5.99 6.63
CA PHE A 115 -31.36 -6.51 5.95
C PHE A 115 -30.17 -5.61 6.27
N ASN A 116 -29.13 -6.18 6.86
CA ASN A 116 -27.88 -5.48 7.08
C ASN A 116 -26.92 -5.86 5.95
N VAL A 117 -26.77 -4.98 4.96
CA VAL A 117 -25.96 -5.21 3.78
C VAL A 117 -24.59 -4.58 3.99
N MET A 118 -23.54 -5.39 3.88
CA MET A 118 -22.15 -4.97 3.94
C MET A 118 -21.50 -5.17 2.57
N VAL A 119 -21.10 -4.09 1.94
CA VAL A 119 -20.45 -4.11 0.63
C VAL A 119 -18.95 -3.93 0.82
N TYR A 120 -18.18 -4.88 0.32
CA TYR A 120 -16.73 -4.88 0.41
C TYR A 120 -16.11 -4.52 -0.93
N ALA A 121 -15.12 -3.64 -0.88
CA ALA A 121 -14.34 -3.29 -2.07
C ALA A 121 -13.60 -4.52 -2.61
N ARG A 122 -13.36 -4.56 -3.92
CA ARG A 122 -12.49 -5.57 -4.54
C ARG A 122 -11.06 -5.38 -4.06
N LEU A 123 -10.43 -6.48 -3.65
CA LEU A 123 -9.06 -6.44 -3.15
C LEU A 123 -8.06 -6.26 -4.29
N ALA A 124 -7.16 -5.29 -4.15
CA ALA A 124 -5.96 -5.19 -4.96
C ALA A 124 -4.98 -6.31 -4.56
N ILE A 125 -4.15 -6.74 -5.50
CA ILE A 125 -3.06 -7.68 -5.22
C ILE A 125 -2.00 -6.93 -4.41
N PRO A 126 -1.54 -7.46 -3.25
CA PRO A 126 -0.47 -6.84 -2.49
C PRO A 126 0.84 -6.78 -3.28
N ASP A 127 1.58 -5.70 -3.12
CA ASP A 127 2.92 -5.55 -3.69
C ASP A 127 3.98 -5.77 -2.61
N ILE A 128 5.03 -6.54 -2.95
CA ILE A 128 6.16 -6.81 -2.06
C ILE A 128 7.40 -6.14 -2.62
N THR A 129 7.94 -5.20 -1.85
CA THR A 129 9.17 -4.49 -2.18
C THR A 129 10.25 -4.73 -1.13
N ARG A 130 11.53 -4.56 -1.51
CA ARG A 130 12.64 -4.52 -0.56
C ARG A 130 12.73 -3.12 0.02
N ASP A 131 12.80 -3.03 1.35
CA ASP A 131 13.16 -1.79 2.02
C ASP A 131 14.68 -1.59 1.96
N THR A 132 15.12 -0.68 1.11
CA THR A 132 16.55 -0.37 0.91
C THR A 132 17.10 0.63 1.92
N SER A 133 16.26 1.18 2.80
CA SER A 133 16.67 2.21 3.78
C SER A 133 17.63 1.69 4.84
N ASN A 134 17.70 0.37 5.06
CA ASN A 134 18.47 -0.29 6.12
C ASN A 134 19.62 -1.17 5.60
N CYS A 135 20.22 -0.87 4.43
CA CYS A 135 21.45 -1.54 4.01
C CYS A 135 22.62 -1.10 4.92
N SER A 136 22.74 -1.72 6.08
CA SER A 136 23.93 -1.56 6.94
C SER A 136 25.13 -2.24 6.28
N SER A 137 26.15 -1.47 5.96
CA SER A 137 27.43 -1.92 5.41
C SER A 137 28.34 -2.62 6.44
N SER A 138 27.79 -3.06 7.57
CA SER A 138 28.57 -3.79 8.59
C SER A 138 28.59 -5.29 8.25
N GLY A 139 29.76 -5.77 7.87
CA GLY A 139 30.06 -7.15 7.45
C GLY A 139 29.84 -8.23 8.51
N SER A 140 28.65 -8.35 9.04
CA SER A 140 28.21 -9.47 9.86
C SER A 140 27.47 -10.50 8.99
N LEU A 141 27.84 -11.75 9.16
CA LEU A 141 27.39 -12.97 8.46
C LEU A 141 25.88 -13.30 8.59
N GLY A 142 25.03 -12.37 8.99
CA GLY A 142 23.58 -12.51 9.01
C GLY A 142 22.98 -11.57 7.98
N GLN A 143 22.64 -12.10 6.81
CA GLN A 143 22.01 -11.32 5.75
C GLN A 143 20.51 -11.16 6.04
N ASN A 144 20.16 -10.13 6.82
CA ASN A 144 18.80 -9.76 7.03
C ASN A 144 18.28 -8.98 5.82
N CYS A 145 17.15 -9.37 5.30
CA CYS A 145 16.43 -8.69 4.23
C CYS A 145 15.18 -8.05 4.81
N SER A 146 15.10 -6.73 4.72
CA SER A 146 13.91 -5.99 5.11
C SER A 146 12.97 -5.86 3.92
N LEU A 147 11.74 -6.29 4.11
CA LEU A 147 10.69 -6.37 3.11
C LEU A 147 9.50 -5.54 3.55
N LEU A 148 8.79 -4.99 2.57
CA LEU A 148 7.58 -4.23 2.80
C LEU A 148 6.47 -4.79 1.91
N CYS A 149 5.39 -5.29 2.52
CA CYS A 149 4.17 -5.58 1.79
C CYS A 149 3.24 -4.38 1.86
N SER A 150 2.76 -3.92 0.72
CA SER A 150 1.91 -2.74 0.64
C SER A 150 0.70 -2.94 -0.26
N VAL A 151 -0.38 -2.25 0.09
CA VAL A 151 -1.60 -2.16 -0.72
C VAL A 151 -2.21 -0.79 -0.57
N VAL A 152 -2.95 -0.35 -1.59
CA VAL A 152 -3.54 0.99 -1.66
C VAL A 152 -5.06 0.93 -1.72
N ASN A 153 -5.73 1.99 -1.25
CA ASN A 153 -7.18 2.18 -1.31
C ASN A 153 -7.98 1.01 -0.72
N VAL A 154 -7.69 0.67 0.52
CA VAL A 154 -8.30 -0.47 1.22
C VAL A 154 -9.19 -0.03 2.38
N SER A 155 -10.22 -0.82 2.65
CA SER A 155 -11.15 -0.62 3.76
C SER A 155 -11.66 -1.97 4.24
N ALA A 156 -11.81 -2.13 5.54
CA ALA A 156 -12.29 -3.34 6.20
C ALA A 156 -11.48 -4.60 5.79
N VAL A 157 -10.15 -4.52 5.86
CA VAL A 157 -9.22 -5.58 5.46
C VAL A 157 -8.23 -5.93 6.55
N THR A 158 -7.67 -7.12 6.43
CA THR A 158 -6.51 -7.59 7.18
C THR A 158 -5.37 -7.83 6.20
N LEU A 159 -4.20 -7.26 6.47
CA LEU A 159 -2.95 -7.53 5.75
C LEU A 159 -2.05 -8.37 6.65
N SER A 160 -1.49 -9.45 6.12
CA SER A 160 -0.77 -10.44 6.93
C SER A 160 0.42 -11.02 6.19
N TRP A 161 1.50 -11.29 6.94
CA TRP A 161 2.63 -12.09 6.48
C TRP A 161 2.54 -13.53 6.97
N TYR A 162 2.86 -14.45 6.10
CA TYR A 162 2.95 -15.89 6.38
C TYR A 162 4.31 -16.44 5.98
N LYS A 163 4.79 -17.43 6.76
CA LYS A 163 5.89 -18.33 6.42
C LYS A 163 5.32 -19.72 6.27
N GLY A 164 5.22 -20.21 5.03
CA GLY A 164 4.41 -21.39 4.75
C GLY A 164 2.96 -21.17 5.21
N ASN A 165 2.48 -21.99 6.13
CA ASN A 165 1.13 -21.89 6.73
C ASN A 165 1.10 -21.13 8.08
N SER A 166 2.23 -20.66 8.57
CA SER A 166 2.32 -19.97 9.87
C SER A 166 2.18 -18.47 9.72
N LEU A 167 1.26 -17.88 10.47
CA LEU A 167 1.07 -16.42 10.55
C LEU A 167 2.26 -15.80 11.30
N LEU A 168 2.94 -14.83 10.70
CA LEU A 168 4.04 -14.08 11.31
C LEU A 168 3.58 -12.78 11.93
N SER A 169 2.85 -11.99 11.16
CA SER A 169 2.34 -10.68 11.59
C SER A 169 1.07 -10.32 10.84
N SER A 170 0.27 -9.42 11.41
CA SER A 170 -0.97 -8.98 10.78
C SER A 170 -1.38 -7.61 11.31
N ILE A 171 -1.99 -6.81 10.44
CA ILE A 171 -2.64 -5.54 10.78
C ILE A 171 -4.05 -5.51 10.21
N ASN A 172 -4.97 -4.91 10.98
CA ASN A 172 -6.36 -4.75 10.58
C ASN A 172 -6.68 -3.27 10.34
N VAL A 173 -7.46 -3.00 9.31
CA VAL A 173 -7.99 -1.68 9.01
C VAL A 173 -9.50 -1.76 8.87
N SER A 174 -10.22 -0.97 9.67
CA SER A 174 -11.69 -0.85 9.61
C SER A 174 -12.13 0.23 8.64
N ASP A 175 -11.44 1.35 8.64
CA ASP A 175 -11.79 2.53 7.86
C ASP A 175 -11.01 2.60 6.54
N LEU A 176 -11.42 3.51 5.65
CA LEU A 176 -10.72 3.73 4.39
C LEU A 176 -9.28 4.20 4.63
N SER A 177 -8.32 3.46 4.10
CA SER A 177 -6.90 3.78 4.13
C SER A 177 -6.36 3.96 2.72
N ILE A 178 -5.64 5.06 2.49
CA ILE A 178 -5.02 5.35 1.18
C ILE A 178 -3.88 4.37 0.91
N SER A 179 -3.12 4.02 1.95
CA SER A 179 -2.00 3.09 1.87
C SER A 179 -1.90 2.30 3.17
N LEU A 180 -1.69 1.01 3.04
CA LEU A 180 -1.46 0.10 4.15
C LEU A 180 -0.17 -0.66 3.87
N SER A 181 0.77 -0.67 4.83
CA SER A 181 2.06 -1.32 4.69
C SER A 181 2.37 -2.16 5.92
N LEU A 182 2.95 -3.33 5.70
CA LEU A 182 3.36 -4.25 6.74
C LEU A 182 4.80 -4.69 6.50
N PRO A 183 5.76 -4.26 7.35
CA PRO A 183 7.16 -4.65 7.22
C PRO A 183 7.40 -6.08 7.70
N LEU A 184 8.44 -6.71 7.15
CA LEU A 184 8.94 -8.02 7.56
C LEU A 184 10.45 -8.07 7.43
N GLU A 185 11.14 -8.49 8.47
CA GLU A 185 12.57 -8.81 8.43
C GLU A 185 12.75 -10.32 8.34
N VAL A 186 13.53 -10.78 7.37
CA VAL A 186 13.81 -12.19 7.14
C VAL A 186 15.30 -12.43 7.01
N GLU A 187 15.78 -13.54 7.56
CA GLU A 187 17.09 -14.05 7.24
C GLU A 187 17.05 -14.74 5.87
N TYR A 188 18.05 -14.45 5.03
CA TYR A 188 18.13 -15.10 3.72
C TYR A 188 18.38 -16.60 3.89
N GLN A 189 17.36 -17.37 3.60
CA GLN A 189 17.42 -18.85 3.53
C GLN A 189 16.62 -19.30 2.32
N GLU A 190 17.26 -19.98 1.40
CA GLU A 190 16.67 -20.39 0.11
C GLU A 190 15.40 -21.24 0.23
N ASN A 191 15.23 -21.98 1.31
CA ASN A 191 14.12 -22.93 1.49
C ASN A 191 12.88 -22.34 2.17
N ASN A 192 12.87 -21.06 2.53
CA ASN A 192 11.74 -20.44 3.18
C ASN A 192 10.80 -19.80 2.15
N SER A 193 9.52 -20.18 2.18
CA SER A 193 8.46 -19.53 1.39
C SER A 193 7.72 -18.53 2.26
N TYR A 194 7.68 -17.29 1.82
CA TYR A 194 6.90 -16.22 2.45
C TYR A 194 5.79 -15.76 1.52
N SER A 195 4.69 -15.32 2.09
CA SER A 195 3.60 -14.73 1.32
C SER A 195 2.94 -13.60 2.09
N CYS A 196 2.55 -12.57 1.37
CA CYS A 196 1.72 -11.50 1.86
C CYS A 196 0.28 -11.70 1.41
N VAL A 197 -0.65 -11.66 2.34
CA VAL A 197 -2.07 -11.92 2.12
C VAL A 197 -2.88 -10.73 2.59
N ILE A 198 -3.69 -10.18 1.69
CA ILE A 198 -4.78 -9.29 2.05
C ILE A 198 -6.09 -10.05 2.06
N ASN A 199 -6.90 -9.84 3.09
CA ASN A 199 -8.15 -10.55 3.29
C ASN A 199 -9.27 -9.59 3.70
N ASN A 200 -10.45 -9.80 3.14
CA ASN A 200 -11.72 -9.25 3.63
C ASN A 200 -12.68 -10.42 3.94
N PRO A 201 -13.85 -10.19 4.55
CA PRO A 201 -14.78 -11.28 4.90
C PRO A 201 -15.31 -12.13 3.73
N ILE A 202 -15.05 -11.74 2.46
CA ILE A 202 -15.55 -12.46 1.28
C ILE A 202 -14.43 -13.18 0.55
N THR A 203 -13.25 -12.53 0.41
CA THR A 203 -12.16 -13.04 -0.44
C THR A 203 -10.79 -12.63 0.08
N ASN A 204 -9.75 -13.23 -0.48
CA ASN A 204 -8.37 -12.86 -0.23
C ASN A 204 -7.59 -12.73 -1.55
N GLN A 205 -6.47 -12.02 -1.48
CA GLN A 205 -5.44 -11.96 -2.51
C GLN A 205 -4.09 -12.24 -1.87
N THR A 206 -3.24 -12.98 -2.57
CA THR A 206 -1.95 -13.44 -2.06
C THR A 206 -0.85 -13.13 -3.06
N THR A 207 0.25 -12.56 -2.56
CA THR A 207 1.50 -12.43 -3.31
C THR A 207 2.57 -13.26 -2.64
N HIS A 208 3.20 -14.14 -3.41
CA HIS A 208 4.30 -14.97 -2.94
C HIS A 208 5.63 -14.25 -3.12
N LEU A 209 6.46 -14.29 -2.09
CA LEU A 209 7.79 -13.72 -2.12
C LEU A 209 8.74 -14.67 -2.85
N ASN A 210 9.42 -14.15 -3.86
CA ASN A 210 10.62 -14.78 -4.39
C ASN A 210 11.86 -14.19 -3.71
N ILE A 211 12.34 -14.88 -2.66
CA ILE A 211 13.45 -14.41 -1.82
C ILE A 211 14.72 -14.18 -2.62
N THR A 212 14.98 -15.03 -3.63
CA THR A 212 16.17 -14.95 -4.47
C THR A 212 16.17 -13.74 -5.40
N GLN A 213 15.00 -13.24 -5.78
CA GLN A 213 14.89 -12.05 -6.62
C GLN A 213 14.97 -10.74 -5.84
N LEU A 214 14.38 -10.70 -4.64
CA LEU A 214 14.30 -9.47 -3.85
C LEU A 214 15.44 -9.30 -2.85
N CYS A 215 15.92 -10.42 -2.27
CA CYS A 215 16.95 -10.42 -1.24
C CYS A 215 18.29 -10.93 -1.79
N HIS A 216 18.85 -10.26 -2.78
CA HIS A 216 20.21 -10.54 -3.22
C HIS A 216 21.23 -10.20 -2.12
N THR A 217 22.23 -11.05 -1.96
CA THR A 217 23.37 -10.76 -1.08
C THR A 217 24.10 -9.52 -1.59
N CYS A 218 24.53 -8.63 -0.72
CA CYS A 218 25.33 -7.48 -1.13
C CYS A 218 26.64 -7.87 -1.85
N ALA A 219 27.02 -9.15 -1.83
CA ALA A 219 28.17 -9.70 -2.56
C ALA A 219 27.93 -9.76 -4.09
N ASP A 220 26.67 -9.92 -4.55
CA ASP A 220 26.36 -9.98 -5.98
C ASP A 220 26.10 -8.61 -6.60
N SER A 221 25.88 -7.58 -5.80
CA SER A 221 25.72 -6.21 -6.27
C SER A 221 27.03 -5.43 -6.15
N VAL A 222 28.07 -5.85 -6.86
CA VAL A 222 29.28 -5.04 -7.07
C VAL A 222 28.94 -3.67 -7.73
N ASN A 223 27.69 -3.44 -8.03
CA ASN A 223 27.21 -2.24 -8.71
C ASN A 223 26.44 -1.22 -7.84
N CYS A 224 26.22 -1.44 -6.53
CA CYS A 224 25.23 -0.60 -5.86
C CYS A 224 25.70 0.61 -5.07
N CYS A 225 26.95 0.84 -4.66
CA CYS A 225 27.31 2.13 -4.04
C CYS A 225 28.80 2.46 -3.97
N GLY A 226 29.72 1.51 -4.24
CA GLY A 226 31.16 1.77 -4.08
C GLY A 226 31.91 2.07 -5.39
N PHE A 227 31.47 1.48 -6.50
CA PHE A 227 32.27 1.54 -7.75
C PHE A 227 32.26 2.93 -8.40
N THR A 228 31.14 3.60 -8.42
CA THR A 228 31.03 4.97 -8.96
C THR A 228 31.85 5.98 -8.17
N GLU A 229 31.85 5.90 -6.84
CA GLU A 229 32.62 6.84 -6.01
C GLU A 229 34.13 6.58 -6.09
N VAL A 230 34.55 5.32 -6.12
CA VAL A 230 35.96 4.94 -6.29
C VAL A 230 36.46 5.33 -7.70
N VAL A 231 35.65 5.08 -8.73
CA VAL A 231 36.00 5.48 -10.12
C VAL A 231 36.06 7.00 -10.26
N ILE A 232 35.11 7.74 -9.67
CA ILE A 232 35.13 9.21 -9.70
C ILE A 232 36.39 9.74 -8.98
N ARG A 233 36.76 9.18 -7.83
CA ARG A 233 37.98 9.57 -7.11
C ARG A 233 39.25 9.26 -7.89
N LEU A 234 39.34 8.10 -8.53
CA LEU A 234 40.48 7.72 -9.37
C LEU A 234 40.62 8.62 -10.61
N VAL A 235 39.50 8.89 -11.28
CA VAL A 235 39.49 9.77 -12.47
C VAL A 235 39.86 11.20 -12.08
N SER A 236 39.32 11.73 -10.98
CA SER A 236 39.65 13.08 -10.52
C SER A 236 41.11 13.21 -10.12
N SER A 237 41.69 12.22 -9.43
CA SER A 237 43.11 12.23 -9.08
C SER A 237 44.02 12.13 -10.30
N ALA A 238 43.65 11.35 -11.32
CA ALA A 238 44.39 11.27 -12.59
C ALA A 238 44.39 12.60 -13.34
N VAL A 239 43.22 13.27 -13.41
CA VAL A 239 43.10 14.60 -14.09
C VAL A 239 43.97 15.64 -13.36
N VAL A 240 43.94 15.68 -12.05
CA VAL A 240 44.77 16.59 -11.23
C VAL A 240 46.25 16.29 -11.47
N GLY A 241 46.64 15.02 -11.46
CA GLY A 241 48.01 14.62 -11.73
C GLY A 241 48.53 15.09 -13.10
N VAL A 242 47.73 14.91 -14.15
CA VAL A 242 48.06 15.38 -15.50
C VAL A 242 48.17 16.92 -15.57
N ALA A 243 47.30 17.63 -14.88
CA ALA A 243 47.34 19.09 -14.82
C ALA A 243 48.64 19.60 -14.15
N ILE A 244 49.02 18.97 -13.02
CA ILE A 244 50.29 19.32 -12.36
C ILE A 244 51.51 19.09 -13.25
N VAL A 245 51.58 17.93 -13.93
CA VAL A 245 52.66 17.63 -14.83
C VAL A 245 52.73 18.66 -15.99
N ALA A 246 51.55 19.03 -16.54
CA ALA A 246 51.50 20.04 -17.61
C ALA A 246 52.02 21.42 -17.12
N ILE A 247 51.68 21.82 -15.90
CA ILE A 247 52.11 23.09 -15.30
C ILE A 247 53.63 23.06 -15.11
N VAL A 248 54.19 21.95 -14.57
CA VAL A 248 55.62 21.80 -14.37
C VAL A 248 56.40 21.86 -15.70
N ILE A 249 55.90 21.18 -16.74
CA ILE A 249 56.51 21.20 -18.07
C ILE A 249 56.43 22.64 -18.64
N TYR A 250 55.33 23.33 -18.46
CA TYR A 250 55.18 24.71 -18.92
C TYR A 250 56.19 25.65 -18.19
N ASP A 251 56.34 25.50 -16.88
CA ASP A 251 57.25 26.31 -16.09
C ASP A 251 58.73 26.05 -16.48
N ILE A 252 59.11 24.80 -16.68
CA ILE A 252 60.44 24.43 -17.18
C ILE A 252 60.68 25.03 -18.57
N LYS A 253 59.73 24.93 -19.50
CA LYS A 253 59.84 25.54 -20.83
C LYS A 253 59.96 27.06 -20.76
N SER A 254 59.15 27.71 -19.92
CA SER A 254 59.17 29.15 -19.70
C SER A 254 60.52 29.64 -19.15
N ARG A 255 61.07 28.92 -18.17
CA ARG A 255 62.41 29.23 -17.60
C ARG A 255 63.52 29.05 -18.62
N ARG A 256 63.47 27.96 -19.43
CA ARG A 256 64.44 27.77 -20.52
C ARG A 256 64.37 28.88 -21.57
N ALA A 257 63.15 29.31 -21.92
CA ALA A 257 62.98 30.42 -22.89
C ALA A 257 63.51 31.74 -22.34
N LYS A 258 63.30 32.02 -21.04
CA LYS A 258 63.88 33.20 -20.37
C LYS A 258 65.41 33.13 -20.35
N PHE A 259 66.00 31.96 -20.03
CA PHE A 259 67.46 31.78 -20.00
C PHE A 259 68.10 31.94 -21.39
N LEU A 260 67.42 31.51 -22.45
CA LEU A 260 67.90 31.68 -23.85
C LEU A 260 67.75 33.13 -24.33
N ASN A 261 66.78 33.90 -23.83
CA ASN A 261 66.65 35.32 -24.14
C ASN A 261 67.64 36.17 -23.37
N ASP A 262 67.91 35.87 -22.08
CA ASP A 262 68.88 36.58 -21.24
C ASP A 262 70.33 36.37 -21.72
N GLY A 263 70.60 35.19 -22.30
CA GLY A 263 71.90 34.88 -22.93
C GLY A 263 72.17 35.58 -24.28
N ARG A 264 71.17 36.28 -24.86
CA ARG A 264 71.26 36.97 -26.16
C ARG A 264 71.52 38.47 -26.03
N GLU A 265 71.36 39.06 -24.85
CA GLU A 265 71.47 40.51 -24.67
C GLU A 265 72.77 41.03 -24.02
N ASN A 266 73.75 40.19 -23.69
CA ASN A 266 74.99 40.75 -23.16
C ASN A 266 76.27 39.97 -23.52
N PRO A 267 76.95 40.32 -24.62
CA PRO A 267 78.32 39.88 -24.83
C PRO A 267 79.27 41.01 -24.36
N GLY A 268 79.52 41.14 -23.08
CA GLY A 268 80.51 42.11 -22.63
C GLY A 268 80.45 42.34 -21.13
N ASN A 269 81.06 41.48 -20.38
CA ASN A 269 81.99 41.78 -19.29
C ASN A 269 82.33 40.47 -18.54
N ARG A 270 83.51 39.93 -18.83
CA ARG A 270 84.11 38.98 -17.96
C ARG A 270 84.95 39.76 -16.99
N GLU A 271 84.61 39.76 -15.74
CA GLU A 271 85.56 39.98 -14.66
C GLU A 271 85.41 38.89 -13.59
N PHE A 272 86.49 38.30 -13.37
CA PHE A 272 86.86 37.19 -12.54
C PHE A 272 86.75 37.56 -11.07
N ASN A 273 85.93 36.88 -10.26
CA ASN A 273 86.20 36.82 -8.83
C ASN A 273 85.80 35.46 -8.25
N SER A 274 86.84 34.71 -7.91
CA SER A 274 86.81 33.51 -7.13
C SER A 274 86.56 33.83 -5.67
N GLN A 275 85.51 33.33 -5.06
CA GLN A 275 85.49 33.10 -3.61
C GLN A 275 84.63 31.90 -3.27
N TRP A 276 85.35 30.90 -2.80
CA TRP A 276 84.84 29.72 -2.16
C TRP A 276 84.30 30.09 -0.78
N THR A 277 83.07 29.69 -0.42
CA THR A 277 82.75 29.27 0.93
C THR A 277 81.67 28.16 0.84
N GLY A 278 82.04 27.02 1.36
CA GLY A 278 81.18 25.89 1.55
C GLY A 278 80.15 26.14 2.63
N ASN A 279 79.01 25.52 2.48
CA ASN A 279 78.19 25.14 3.61
C ASN A 279 77.49 23.82 3.30
N GLU A 280 77.97 22.83 4.00
CA GLU A 280 77.33 21.56 4.33
C GLU A 280 75.95 21.83 4.96
N TYR A 281 74.95 21.24 4.48
CA TYR A 281 73.72 21.00 5.28
C TYR A 281 73.38 19.52 5.26
N ASN A 282 73.42 18.99 6.48
CA ASN A 282 73.00 17.69 6.92
C ASN A 282 71.59 17.33 6.43
N LEU A 283 71.52 16.13 5.92
CA LEU A 283 70.27 15.31 5.89
C LEU A 283 70.24 14.60 7.26
N ASP A 284 69.25 14.99 8.07
CA ASP A 284 68.59 14.10 9.03
C ASP A 284 67.36 14.79 9.59
N GLU A 285 66.29 13.97 9.76
CA GLU A 285 64.96 14.21 10.44
C GLU A 285 63.86 14.99 9.68
N ILE A 286 62.91 14.34 9.20
CA ILE A 286 61.60 13.93 9.73
C ILE A 286 60.84 13.18 8.64
#